data_94376a7346a0acdae3cb9bf5576febef
#
_entry.id   94376a7346a0acdae3cb9bf5576febef
#
_cell.length_a   1.000
_cell.length_b   1.000
_cell.length_c   1.000
_cell.angle_alpha   90.00
_cell.angle_beta   90.00
_cell.angle_gamma   90.00
#
_symmetry.space_group_name_H-M   'P 1'
#
loop_
_entity.id
_entity.type
_entity.pdbx_description
1 polymer ?
#
loop_
_entity_poly.entity_id
_entity_poly.type
_entity_poly.pdbx_seq_one_letter_code
_entity_poly.pdbx_strand_id
1 'polypeptide(L)'
;MKTLSRACFGVLLAASAMSTPAFAQEEEDSDGITITGSATVVSDYRFRGFSQSNEEAAIQGGFTIGHDSGLYVGTWGSSIGFNNGTEIDVFAGFAKEVTPGLTADVGATVYLYPGVDNTTVIEPYASLTGAIGPATVKGGIAWAPGGQDSLGDASGVYLYSDVGVQIPDTPIKLKGHVGYAKSDSFLGGLDGEVFDYSVGVDVTWKVLTLGVAYVNTDAPKFGGYKETVGADGAVVFSLGAAF
;
A
#
# COMPACT_ATOMS: atom_id res chain seq x y z
N MET A 1 -0.79 -7.57 41.85
CA MET A 1 -1.18 -6.59 40.81
C MET A 1 -0.49 -7.03 39.52
N LYS A 2 -1.24 -7.66 38.62
CA LYS A 2 -0.71 -8.10 37.31
C LYS A 2 -1.02 -6.99 36.30
N THR A 3 -0.02 -6.29 35.85
CA THR A 3 -0.11 -5.36 34.73
C THR A 3 -0.37 -6.16 33.46
N LEU A 4 -1.59 -6.06 32.93
CA LEU A 4 -1.90 -6.52 31.59
C LEU A 4 -1.18 -5.61 30.59
N SER A 5 -0.21 -6.16 29.86
CA SER A 5 0.37 -5.53 28.68
C SER A 5 -0.74 -5.44 27.63
N ARG A 6 -1.24 -4.24 27.35
CA ARG A 6 -2.11 -3.97 26.21
C ARG A 6 -1.23 -4.00 24.97
N ALA A 7 -1.47 -4.95 24.10
CA ALA A 7 -0.84 -4.99 22.77
C ALA A 7 -1.44 -3.86 21.93
N CYS A 8 -0.63 -2.86 21.58
CA CYS A 8 -0.99 -1.80 20.64
C CYS A 8 -1.09 -2.38 19.23
N PHE A 9 -2.27 -2.26 18.63
CA PHE A 9 -2.54 -2.67 17.26
C PHE A 9 -2.29 -1.50 16.32
N GLY A 10 -1.18 -1.56 15.60
CA GLY A 10 -0.94 -0.68 14.46
C GLY A 10 -1.82 -1.07 13.28
N VAL A 11 -2.70 -0.17 12.82
CA VAL A 11 -3.48 -0.36 11.59
C VAL A 11 -2.53 -0.36 10.40
N LEU A 12 -2.38 -1.53 9.76
CA LEU A 12 -1.63 -1.69 8.51
C LEU A 12 -2.49 -1.18 7.36
N LEU A 13 -2.23 0.05 6.92
CA LEU A 13 -2.87 0.65 5.76
C LEU A 13 -2.44 -0.01 4.46
N ALA A 14 -3.42 -0.34 3.65
CA ALA A 14 -3.23 -0.85 2.30
C ALA A 14 -2.99 0.30 1.31
N ALA A 15 -1.86 0.96 1.40
CA ALA A 15 -1.30 1.58 0.21
C ALA A 15 -0.32 0.57 -0.38
N SER A 16 -0.44 0.26 -1.65
CA SER A 16 0.45 -0.64 -2.40
C SER A 16 1.87 -0.09 -2.60
N ALA A 17 2.30 0.83 -1.73
CA ALA A 17 3.68 1.21 -1.58
C ALA A 17 4.29 0.34 -0.47
N MET A 18 5.36 -0.36 -0.76
CA MET A 18 6.07 -1.29 0.12
C MET A 18 6.74 -0.65 1.34
N SER A 19 6.15 0.36 1.94
CA SER A 19 6.60 0.92 3.20
C SER A 19 5.63 0.53 4.30
N THR A 20 5.95 -0.52 5.05
CA THR A 20 5.31 -0.72 6.35
C THR A 20 5.75 0.44 7.25
N PRO A 21 4.82 1.21 7.84
CA PRO A 21 5.22 2.23 8.80
C PRO A 21 6.01 1.59 9.94
N ALA A 22 7.19 2.12 10.21
CA ALA A 22 7.84 1.91 11.49
C ALA A 22 6.89 2.48 12.56
N PHE A 23 6.68 1.75 13.65
CA PHE A 23 5.80 2.21 14.72
C PHE A 23 6.31 3.55 15.24
N ALA A 24 5.54 4.60 14.99
CA ALA A 24 5.71 5.87 15.65
C ALA A 24 5.37 5.71 17.14
N GLN A 25 5.98 6.51 17.96
CA GLN A 25 5.65 6.61 19.37
C GLN A 25 4.24 7.22 19.45
N GLU A 26 3.24 6.41 19.84
CA GLU A 26 1.88 6.89 20.06
C GLU A 26 1.88 7.87 21.23
N GLU A 27 1.53 9.14 21.00
CA GLU A 27 0.97 9.98 22.04
C GLU A 27 -0.52 9.58 22.17
N GLU A 28 -0.86 8.82 23.21
CA GLU A 28 -2.26 8.55 23.56
C GLU A 28 -2.89 9.89 23.98
N ASP A 29 -3.68 10.50 23.10
CA ASP A 29 -4.59 11.55 23.48
C ASP A 29 -5.77 10.95 24.26
N SER A 30 -6.27 11.66 25.25
CA SER A 30 -7.33 11.19 26.16
C SER A 30 -8.67 10.88 25.47
N ASP A 31 -8.79 11.19 24.18
CA ASP A 31 -10.02 11.08 23.40
C ASP A 31 -10.11 9.84 22.50
N GLY A 32 -9.16 8.88 22.61
CA GLY A 32 -9.13 7.66 21.80
C GLY A 32 -8.78 7.89 20.34
N ILE A 33 -8.12 9.00 20.02
CA ILE A 33 -7.65 9.34 18.68
C ILE A 33 -6.15 9.08 18.59
N THR A 34 -5.72 8.42 17.51
CA THR A 34 -4.32 8.20 17.17
C THR A 34 -4.03 8.83 15.81
N ILE A 35 -2.92 9.55 15.70
CA ILE A 35 -2.45 10.13 14.44
C ILE A 35 -1.09 9.49 14.11
N THR A 36 -1.00 8.90 12.92
CA THR A 36 0.26 8.34 12.39
C THR A 36 0.58 8.96 11.05
N GLY A 37 1.85 9.09 10.72
CA GLY A 37 2.26 9.65 9.45
C GLY A 37 3.57 9.07 8.96
N SER A 38 3.85 9.28 7.65
CA SER A 38 5.11 8.88 7.05
C SER A 38 5.51 9.80 5.90
N ALA A 39 6.81 9.88 5.66
CA ALA A 39 7.37 10.47 4.46
C ALA A 39 8.48 9.55 3.93
N THR A 40 8.51 9.31 2.61
CA THR A 40 9.43 8.35 1.99
C THR A 40 9.93 8.91 0.66
N VAL A 41 11.21 8.68 0.37
CA VAL A 41 11.77 8.81 -0.98
C VAL A 41 11.99 7.41 -1.52
N VAL A 42 11.52 7.14 -2.74
CA VAL A 42 11.72 5.88 -3.45
C VAL A 42 12.46 6.13 -4.75
N SER A 43 13.28 5.17 -5.19
CA SER A 43 13.97 5.29 -6.50
C SER A 43 13.03 5.11 -7.69
N ASP A 44 11.87 4.50 -7.46
CA ASP A 44 10.81 4.26 -8.45
C ASP A 44 9.51 3.92 -7.71
N TYR A 45 8.43 4.66 -7.98
CA TYR A 45 7.12 4.36 -7.40
C TYR A 45 6.44 3.25 -8.21
N ARG A 46 6.24 2.09 -7.62
CA ARG A 46 5.55 0.94 -8.23
C ARG A 46 4.17 0.72 -7.62
N PHE A 47 3.13 0.73 -8.48
CA PHE A 47 1.76 0.38 -8.13
C PHE A 47 1.35 -0.89 -8.89
N ARG A 48 1.08 -1.98 -8.18
CA ARG A 48 0.78 -3.31 -8.76
C ARG A 48 1.83 -3.72 -9.81
N GLY A 49 3.10 -3.45 -9.51
CA GLY A 49 4.23 -3.76 -10.36
C GLY A 49 4.57 -2.74 -11.45
N PHE A 50 3.66 -1.81 -11.79
CA PHE A 50 3.88 -0.78 -12.83
C PHE A 50 4.50 0.48 -12.24
N SER A 51 5.49 1.07 -12.93
CA SER A 51 6.06 2.36 -12.54
C SER A 51 5.03 3.48 -12.69
N GLN A 52 4.88 4.26 -11.64
CA GLN A 52 4.07 5.48 -11.64
C GLN A 52 4.92 6.73 -11.79
N SER A 53 6.24 6.61 -11.62
CA SER A 53 7.18 7.74 -11.66
C SER A 53 8.12 7.70 -12.89
N ASN A 54 7.79 6.94 -13.94
CA ASN A 54 8.62 6.74 -15.14
C ASN A 54 10.01 6.18 -14.79
N GLU A 55 10.10 5.28 -13.80
CA GLU A 55 11.34 4.70 -13.29
C GLU A 55 12.31 5.73 -12.67
N GLU A 56 11.79 6.90 -12.31
CA GLU A 56 12.52 7.98 -11.64
C GLU A 56 12.14 8.05 -10.16
N ALA A 57 12.96 8.77 -9.39
CA ALA A 57 12.72 8.94 -7.96
C ALA A 57 11.43 9.70 -7.68
N ALA A 58 10.69 9.23 -6.67
CA ALA A 58 9.47 9.86 -6.20
C ALA A 58 9.54 10.18 -4.71
N ILE A 59 8.85 11.26 -4.32
CA ILE A 59 8.59 11.60 -2.92
C ILE A 59 7.15 11.25 -2.59
N GLN A 60 6.97 10.58 -1.46
CA GLN A 60 5.70 10.06 -1.00
C GLN A 60 5.47 10.43 0.45
N GLY A 61 4.22 10.60 0.85
CA GLY A 61 3.90 10.86 2.24
C GLY A 61 2.42 10.86 2.52
N GLY A 62 2.08 10.72 3.79
CA GLY A 62 0.68 10.70 4.19
C GLY A 62 0.51 10.62 5.70
N PHE A 63 -0.73 10.70 6.13
CA PHE A 63 -1.10 10.50 7.52
C PHE A 63 -2.46 9.82 7.64
N THR A 64 -2.69 9.22 8.80
CA THR A 64 -3.96 8.59 9.17
C THR A 64 -4.38 9.06 10.53
N ILE A 65 -5.66 9.33 10.68
CA ILE A 65 -6.34 9.58 11.95
C ILE A 65 -7.18 8.34 12.23
N GLY A 66 -6.85 7.62 13.28
CA GLY A 66 -7.58 6.45 13.78
C GLY A 66 -8.33 6.77 15.06
N HIS A 67 -9.36 5.99 15.36
CA HIS A 67 -10.13 6.06 16.61
C HIS A 67 -10.26 4.65 17.21
N ASP A 68 -10.30 4.54 18.52
CA ASP A 68 -10.41 3.29 19.27
C ASP A 68 -11.61 2.42 18.89
N SER A 69 -12.63 3.02 18.27
CA SER A 69 -13.77 2.27 17.70
C SER A 69 -13.36 1.37 16.54
N GLY A 70 -12.23 1.64 15.91
CA GLY A 70 -11.75 1.03 14.67
C GLY A 70 -11.98 1.87 13.42
N LEU A 71 -12.67 3.00 13.51
CA LEU A 71 -12.83 3.95 12.39
C LEU A 71 -11.51 4.66 12.12
N TYR A 72 -11.22 4.89 10.85
CA TYR A 72 -10.07 5.68 10.42
C TYR A 72 -10.35 6.45 9.13
N VAL A 73 -9.61 7.53 8.96
CA VAL A 73 -9.54 8.32 7.72
C VAL A 73 -8.11 8.79 7.52
N GLY A 74 -7.68 8.91 6.28
CA GLY A 74 -6.34 9.37 6.00
C GLY A 74 -6.18 9.86 4.57
N THR A 75 -4.98 10.34 4.30
CA THR A 75 -4.54 10.72 2.96
C THR A 75 -3.11 10.27 2.76
N TRP A 76 -2.80 9.96 1.52
CA TRP A 76 -1.46 9.69 1.05
C TRP A 76 -1.26 10.37 -0.29
N GLY A 77 -0.04 10.60 -0.71
CA GLY A 77 0.25 11.16 -2.01
C GLY A 77 1.67 10.88 -2.46
N SER A 78 1.88 11.01 -3.77
CA SER A 78 3.17 10.80 -4.41
C SER A 78 3.38 11.76 -5.57
N SER A 79 4.63 12.11 -5.82
CA SER A 79 5.01 12.59 -7.16
C SER A 79 4.95 11.42 -8.14
N ILE A 80 4.41 11.67 -9.34
CA ILE A 80 4.24 10.68 -10.41
C ILE A 80 4.71 11.25 -11.75
N GLY A 81 4.93 10.38 -12.74
CA GLY A 81 5.44 10.77 -14.06
C GLY A 81 4.37 11.18 -15.09
N PHE A 82 3.08 11.23 -14.71
CA PHE A 82 1.94 11.55 -15.57
C PHE A 82 0.92 12.41 -14.80
N ASN A 83 -0.25 12.71 -15.38
CA ASN A 83 -1.35 13.42 -14.72
C ASN A 83 -0.90 14.65 -13.89
N ASN A 84 -0.15 15.57 -14.52
CA ASN A 84 0.41 16.75 -13.86
C ASN A 84 1.36 16.49 -12.70
N GLY A 85 1.90 15.29 -12.59
CA GLY A 85 2.98 14.95 -11.68
C GLY A 85 2.58 14.70 -10.22
N THR A 86 1.28 14.59 -9.90
CA THR A 86 0.81 14.43 -8.51
C THR A 86 -0.35 13.44 -8.42
N GLU A 87 -0.25 12.49 -7.48
CA GLU A 87 -1.33 11.62 -7.02
C GLU A 87 -1.65 11.95 -5.57
N ILE A 88 -2.93 12.02 -5.23
CA ILE A 88 -3.45 12.19 -3.88
C ILE A 88 -4.52 11.14 -3.65
N ASP A 89 -4.33 10.31 -2.65
CA ASP A 89 -5.29 9.33 -2.20
C ASP A 89 -5.98 9.81 -0.93
N VAL A 90 -7.28 9.68 -0.88
CA VAL A 90 -8.07 9.84 0.34
C VAL A 90 -8.74 8.50 0.63
N PHE A 91 -8.60 8.03 1.85
CA PHE A 91 -9.17 6.75 2.25
C PHE A 91 -9.86 6.84 3.59
N ALA A 92 -10.87 6.00 3.77
CA ALA A 92 -11.55 5.82 5.04
C ALA A 92 -12.01 4.37 5.20
N GLY A 93 -12.09 3.91 6.44
CA GLY A 93 -12.48 2.53 6.68
C GLY A 93 -12.74 2.22 8.15
N PHE A 94 -12.89 0.93 8.39
CA PHE A 94 -13.10 0.36 9.71
C PHE A 94 -12.27 -0.92 9.83
N ALA A 95 -11.30 -0.91 10.76
CA ALA A 95 -10.45 -2.04 11.06
C ALA A 95 -10.68 -2.49 12.50
N LYS A 96 -10.85 -3.79 12.71
CA LYS A 96 -11.06 -4.35 14.03
C LYS A 96 -10.49 -5.76 14.15
N GLU A 97 -9.95 -6.07 15.31
CA GLU A 97 -9.60 -7.43 15.69
C GLU A 97 -10.88 -8.24 15.88
N VAL A 98 -11.08 -9.25 15.04
CA VAL A 98 -12.27 -10.12 15.04
C VAL A 98 -12.08 -11.38 15.87
N THR A 99 -10.82 -11.78 16.06
CA THR A 99 -10.37 -12.82 16.99
C THR A 99 -8.91 -12.55 17.34
N PRO A 100 -8.38 -13.01 18.50
CA PRO A 100 -7.01 -12.77 18.89
C PRO A 100 -5.99 -13.04 17.78
N GLY A 101 -5.25 -12.00 17.37
CA GLY A 101 -4.25 -12.06 16.31
C GLY A 101 -4.78 -11.98 14.87
N LEU A 102 -6.11 -11.78 14.67
CA LEU A 102 -6.69 -11.61 13.34
C LEU A 102 -7.52 -10.33 13.27
N THR A 103 -7.09 -9.39 12.43
CA THR A 103 -7.76 -8.11 12.17
C THR A 103 -8.47 -8.16 10.81
N ALA A 104 -9.74 -7.78 10.79
CA ALA A 104 -10.49 -7.51 9.57
C ALA A 104 -10.52 -5.99 9.32
N ASP A 105 -10.42 -5.60 8.05
CA ASP A 105 -10.40 -4.22 7.61
C ASP A 105 -11.27 -4.08 6.36
N VAL A 106 -12.16 -3.09 6.34
CA VAL A 106 -13.01 -2.73 5.20
C VAL A 106 -12.99 -1.23 5.03
N GLY A 107 -12.90 -0.78 3.78
CA GLY A 107 -12.83 0.65 3.50
C GLY A 107 -12.93 0.96 2.02
N ALA A 108 -12.60 2.19 1.66
CA ALA A 108 -12.48 2.64 0.28
C ALA A 108 -11.34 3.63 0.15
N THR A 109 -10.68 3.59 -1.01
CA THR A 109 -9.69 4.58 -1.44
C THR A 109 -10.24 5.35 -2.64
N VAL A 110 -10.01 6.64 -2.66
CA VAL A 110 -10.30 7.55 -3.78
C VAL A 110 -8.96 8.08 -4.27
N TYR A 111 -8.58 7.71 -5.49
CA TYR A 111 -7.38 8.19 -6.17
C TYR A 111 -7.71 9.46 -6.94
N LEU A 112 -7.00 10.54 -6.65
CA LEU A 112 -7.21 11.86 -7.22
C LEU A 112 -5.94 12.34 -7.93
N TYR A 113 -6.11 12.90 -9.12
CA TYR A 113 -5.02 13.47 -9.92
C TYR A 113 -5.31 14.97 -10.19
N PRO A 114 -4.84 15.88 -9.31
CA PRO A 114 -5.19 17.29 -9.37
C PRO A 114 -4.87 17.95 -10.71
N GLY A 115 -5.85 18.67 -11.27
CA GLY A 115 -5.71 19.39 -12.54
C GLY A 115 -5.88 18.52 -13.79
N VAL A 116 -6.33 17.27 -13.64
CA VAL A 116 -6.69 16.39 -14.77
C VAL A 116 -8.11 15.88 -14.55
N ASP A 117 -9.00 16.21 -15.48
CA ASP A 117 -10.41 15.81 -15.41
C ASP A 117 -10.59 14.32 -15.77
N ASN A 118 -11.61 13.69 -15.24
CA ASN A 118 -12.05 12.32 -15.54
C ASN A 118 -10.99 11.24 -15.23
N THR A 119 -10.16 11.45 -14.18
CA THR A 119 -9.11 10.52 -13.77
C THR A 119 -9.34 9.88 -12.40
N THR A 120 -10.37 10.33 -11.67
CA THR A 120 -10.67 9.79 -10.34
C THR A 120 -11.05 8.32 -10.42
N VAL A 121 -10.46 7.52 -9.53
CA VAL A 121 -10.81 6.11 -9.31
C VAL A 121 -11.24 5.91 -7.87
N ILE A 122 -12.32 5.17 -7.65
CA ILE A 122 -12.80 4.77 -6.33
C ILE A 122 -12.70 3.26 -6.23
N GLU A 123 -11.98 2.78 -5.22
CA GLU A 123 -11.79 1.35 -4.93
C GLU A 123 -12.22 1.02 -3.49
N PRO A 124 -13.43 0.48 -3.26
CA PRO A 124 -13.72 -0.29 -2.06
C PRO A 124 -12.76 -1.47 -1.89
N TYR A 125 -12.41 -1.78 -0.64
CA TYR A 125 -11.55 -2.91 -0.32
C TYR A 125 -11.96 -3.64 0.95
N ALA A 126 -11.49 -4.88 1.07
CA ALA A 126 -11.56 -5.67 2.28
C ALA A 126 -10.28 -6.48 2.45
N SER A 127 -9.82 -6.65 3.68
CA SER A 127 -8.65 -7.47 3.98
C SER A 127 -8.72 -8.15 5.34
N LEU A 128 -7.92 -9.19 5.50
CA LEU A 128 -7.64 -9.87 6.75
C LEU A 128 -6.14 -9.86 7.00
N THR A 129 -5.74 -9.49 8.22
CA THR A 129 -4.34 -9.50 8.64
C THR A 129 -4.19 -10.40 9.85
N GLY A 130 -3.31 -11.39 9.75
CA GLY A 130 -3.01 -12.33 10.85
C GLY A 130 -1.54 -12.29 11.25
N ALA A 131 -1.26 -12.50 12.55
CA ALA A 131 0.09 -12.65 13.08
C ALA A 131 0.36 -14.11 13.45
N ILE A 132 1.47 -14.68 12.94
CA ILE A 132 1.90 -16.06 13.19
C ILE A 132 3.37 -16.04 13.62
N GLY A 133 3.62 -16.01 14.92
CA GLY A 133 4.97 -15.84 15.45
C GLY A 133 5.60 -14.52 14.99
N PRO A 134 6.79 -14.54 14.38
CA PRO A 134 7.44 -13.32 13.85
C PRO A 134 6.87 -12.86 12.50
N ALA A 135 5.95 -13.64 11.90
CA ALA A 135 5.38 -13.35 10.61
C ALA A 135 4.02 -12.65 10.73
N THR A 136 3.79 -11.68 9.87
CA THR A 136 2.48 -11.07 9.61
C THR A 136 2.09 -11.40 8.19
N VAL A 137 0.86 -11.88 8.00
CA VAL A 137 0.30 -12.18 6.67
C VAL A 137 -0.98 -11.36 6.51
N LYS A 138 -1.10 -10.66 5.37
CA LYS A 138 -2.30 -9.95 4.95
C LYS A 138 -2.80 -10.54 3.65
N GLY A 139 -4.10 -10.76 3.54
CA GLY A 139 -4.77 -11.09 2.28
C GLY A 139 -5.93 -10.12 2.06
N GLY A 140 -6.12 -9.65 0.83
CA GLY A 140 -7.14 -8.66 0.56
C GLY A 140 -7.64 -8.68 -0.88
N ILE A 141 -8.71 -7.91 -1.06
CA ILE A 141 -9.36 -7.63 -2.33
C ILE A 141 -9.64 -6.14 -2.42
N ALA A 142 -9.36 -5.54 -3.58
CA ALA A 142 -9.83 -4.21 -3.96
C ALA A 142 -10.69 -4.35 -5.22
N TRP A 143 -11.74 -3.54 -5.32
CA TRP A 143 -12.69 -3.56 -6.43
C TRP A 143 -12.94 -2.14 -6.94
N ALA A 144 -12.60 -1.90 -8.20
CA ALA A 144 -12.96 -0.67 -8.90
C ALA A 144 -14.27 -0.91 -9.67
N PRO A 145 -15.42 -0.38 -9.21
CA PRO A 145 -16.69 -0.54 -9.92
C PRO A 145 -16.64 0.13 -11.31
N GLY A 146 -17.35 -0.43 -12.27
CA GLY A 146 -17.57 0.19 -13.57
C GLY A 146 -18.45 1.43 -13.50
N GLY A 147 -18.46 2.22 -14.56
CA GLY A 147 -19.23 3.48 -14.64
C GLY A 147 -18.51 4.68 -14.02
N GLN A 148 -17.21 4.56 -13.73
CA GLN A 148 -16.35 5.68 -13.36
C GLN A 148 -15.75 6.30 -14.61
N ASP A 149 -15.65 7.63 -14.68
CA ASP A 149 -15.17 8.34 -15.88
C ASP A 149 -13.78 7.87 -16.33
N SER A 150 -12.91 7.53 -15.37
CA SER A 150 -11.57 7.00 -15.63
C SER A 150 -11.53 5.58 -16.18
N LEU A 151 -12.54 4.76 -15.92
CA LEU A 151 -12.60 3.34 -16.26
C LEU A 151 -13.65 3.03 -17.36
N GLY A 152 -14.54 3.99 -17.67
CA GLY A 152 -15.70 3.76 -18.50
C GLY A 152 -16.63 2.70 -17.88
N ASP A 153 -17.18 1.80 -18.68
CA ASP A 153 -18.06 0.73 -18.21
C ASP A 153 -17.29 -0.45 -17.56
N ALA A 154 -15.94 -0.46 -17.68
CA ALA A 154 -15.12 -1.54 -17.16
C ALA A 154 -15.03 -1.50 -15.63
N SER A 155 -15.07 -2.67 -15.00
CA SER A 155 -14.74 -2.83 -13.59
C SER A 155 -13.40 -3.51 -13.45
N GLY A 156 -12.75 -3.36 -12.26
CA GLY A 156 -11.51 -4.03 -11.95
C GLY A 156 -11.55 -4.71 -10.60
N VAL A 157 -10.87 -5.84 -10.48
CA VAL A 157 -10.65 -6.56 -9.22
C VAL A 157 -9.15 -6.79 -9.05
N TYR A 158 -8.65 -6.54 -7.84
CA TYR A 158 -7.28 -6.84 -7.44
C TYR A 158 -7.31 -7.72 -6.18
N LEU A 159 -6.74 -8.91 -6.30
CA LEU A 159 -6.51 -9.83 -5.19
C LEU A 159 -5.05 -9.78 -4.79
N TYR A 160 -4.74 -9.74 -3.50
CA TYR A 160 -3.36 -9.65 -3.07
C TYR A 160 -3.08 -10.37 -1.75
N SER A 161 -1.81 -10.69 -1.54
CA SER A 161 -1.30 -11.15 -0.26
C SER A 161 0.08 -10.56 -0.01
N ASP A 162 0.27 -10.09 1.23
CA ASP A 162 1.53 -9.58 1.75
C ASP A 162 2.02 -10.48 2.87
N VAL A 163 3.33 -10.66 2.96
CA VAL A 163 3.98 -11.30 4.08
C VAL A 163 5.13 -10.45 4.59
N GLY A 164 5.20 -10.28 5.90
CA GLY A 164 6.32 -9.64 6.59
C GLY A 164 6.86 -10.56 7.66
N VAL A 165 8.18 -10.76 7.71
CA VAL A 165 8.82 -11.58 8.73
C VAL A 165 9.87 -10.74 9.45
N GLN A 166 9.59 -10.39 10.70
CA GLN A 166 10.57 -9.72 11.56
C GLN A 166 11.63 -10.74 12.00
N ILE A 167 12.91 -10.49 11.70
CA ILE A 167 13.99 -11.32 12.23
C ILE A 167 14.16 -10.97 13.70
N PRO A 168 13.96 -11.92 14.64
CA PRO A 168 14.03 -11.64 16.06
C PRO A 168 15.36 -11.00 16.47
N ASP A 169 15.29 -10.05 17.39
CA ASP A 169 16.45 -9.33 17.95
C ASP A 169 17.29 -8.56 16.91
N THR A 170 16.72 -8.25 15.75
CA THR A 170 17.38 -7.44 14.71
C THR A 170 16.46 -6.33 14.21
N PRO A 171 16.99 -5.27 13.59
CA PRO A 171 16.20 -4.25 12.92
C PRO A 171 15.72 -4.69 11.53
N ILE A 172 15.82 -5.97 11.17
CA ILE A 172 15.62 -6.49 9.82
C ILE A 172 14.24 -7.13 9.69
N LYS A 173 13.48 -6.70 8.68
CA LYS A 173 12.21 -7.29 8.26
C LYS A 173 12.29 -7.76 6.81
N LEU A 174 11.99 -9.02 6.57
CA LEU A 174 11.80 -9.55 5.21
C LEU A 174 10.37 -9.29 4.76
N LYS A 175 10.18 -8.98 3.46
CA LYS A 175 8.87 -8.69 2.86
C LYS A 175 8.66 -9.51 1.60
N GLY A 176 7.44 -9.91 1.36
CA GLY A 176 6.98 -10.50 0.11
C GLY A 176 5.58 -10.03 -0.21
N HIS A 177 5.30 -9.90 -1.48
CA HIS A 177 4.01 -9.53 -2.03
C HIS A 177 3.70 -10.35 -3.26
N VAL A 178 2.43 -10.70 -3.44
CA VAL A 178 1.86 -11.21 -4.68
C VAL A 178 0.50 -10.58 -4.90
N GLY A 179 0.21 -10.20 -6.15
CA GLY A 179 -1.04 -9.60 -6.55
C GLY A 179 -1.54 -10.13 -7.89
N TYR A 180 -2.84 -10.09 -8.10
CA TYR A 180 -3.49 -10.42 -9.34
C TYR A 180 -4.60 -9.41 -9.63
N ALA A 181 -4.43 -8.66 -10.72
CA ALA A 181 -5.40 -7.71 -11.24
C ALA A 181 -6.17 -8.32 -12.42
N LYS A 182 -7.48 -8.07 -12.46
CA LYS A 182 -8.32 -8.40 -13.63
C LYS A 182 -9.28 -7.25 -13.92
N SER A 183 -9.23 -6.73 -15.17
CA SER A 183 -10.06 -5.61 -15.62
C SER A 183 -9.96 -5.47 -17.13
N ASP A 184 -11.07 -5.07 -17.76
CA ASP A 184 -11.09 -4.63 -19.16
C ASP A 184 -10.63 -3.17 -19.34
N SER A 185 -10.20 -2.48 -18.25
CA SER A 185 -9.59 -1.15 -18.25
C SER A 185 -8.07 -1.24 -18.13
N PHE A 186 -7.41 -0.08 -18.04
CA PHE A 186 -5.95 0.00 -17.81
C PHE A 186 -5.48 -0.74 -16.56
N LEU A 187 -6.36 -0.98 -15.58
CA LEU A 187 -6.05 -1.73 -14.35
C LEU A 187 -5.70 -3.22 -14.61
N GLY A 188 -6.13 -3.79 -15.74
CA GLY A 188 -5.82 -5.15 -16.16
C GLY A 188 -4.65 -5.24 -17.14
N GLY A 189 -4.02 -4.14 -17.48
CA GLY A 189 -2.99 -4.10 -18.52
C GLY A 189 -3.54 -4.41 -19.92
N LEU A 190 -2.67 -4.89 -20.83
CA LEU A 190 -3.07 -5.17 -22.23
C LEU A 190 -3.95 -6.41 -22.39
N ASP A 191 -3.70 -7.44 -21.58
CA ASP A 191 -4.38 -8.74 -21.71
C ASP A 191 -5.62 -8.86 -20.82
N GLY A 192 -5.97 -7.76 -20.10
CA GLY A 192 -7.09 -7.72 -19.16
C GLY A 192 -6.79 -8.38 -17.82
N GLU A 193 -5.58 -8.91 -17.62
CA GLU A 193 -5.13 -9.50 -16.36
C GLU A 193 -3.62 -9.36 -16.20
N VAL A 194 -3.16 -9.15 -14.96
CA VAL A 194 -1.76 -9.00 -14.59
C VAL A 194 -1.51 -9.65 -13.24
N PHE A 195 -0.44 -10.43 -13.17
CA PHE A 195 0.13 -10.90 -11.91
C PHE A 195 1.36 -10.08 -11.58
N ASP A 196 1.45 -9.58 -10.36
CA ASP A 196 2.61 -8.85 -9.85
C ASP A 196 3.15 -9.49 -8.57
N TYR A 197 4.45 -9.29 -8.34
CA TYR A 197 5.11 -9.80 -7.15
C TYR A 197 6.31 -8.96 -6.77
N SER A 198 6.65 -9.03 -5.49
CA SER A 198 7.88 -8.46 -4.99
C SER A 198 8.46 -9.23 -3.81
N VAL A 199 9.77 -9.08 -3.63
CA VAL A 199 10.50 -9.55 -2.47
C VAL A 199 11.48 -8.47 -2.02
N GLY A 200 11.56 -8.24 -0.72
CA GLY A 200 12.39 -7.15 -0.21
C GLY A 200 12.84 -7.34 1.23
N VAL A 201 13.65 -6.39 1.66
CA VAL A 201 14.17 -6.30 3.02
C VAL A 201 14.13 -4.84 3.48
N ASP A 202 13.70 -4.64 4.72
CA ASP A 202 13.77 -3.35 5.42
C ASP A 202 14.73 -3.45 6.59
N VAL A 203 15.45 -2.35 6.84
CA VAL A 203 16.26 -2.14 8.03
C VAL A 203 15.80 -0.87 8.71
N THR A 204 15.25 -1.01 9.93
CA THR A 204 14.71 0.11 10.68
C THR A 204 15.66 0.55 11.79
N TRP A 205 15.96 1.84 11.82
CA TRP A 205 16.69 2.48 12.89
C TRP A 205 15.91 3.68 13.43
N LYS A 206 15.37 3.55 14.64
CA LYS A 206 14.44 4.53 15.23
C LYS A 206 13.24 4.76 14.32
N VAL A 207 13.03 5.99 13.86
CA VAL A 207 11.95 6.39 12.95
C VAL A 207 12.29 6.19 11.47
N LEU A 208 13.55 5.86 11.14
CA LEU A 208 14.03 5.72 9.77
C LEU A 208 14.00 4.26 9.33
N THR A 209 13.53 4.01 8.12
CA THR A 209 13.57 2.70 7.47
C THR A 209 14.23 2.81 6.11
N LEU A 210 15.27 2.01 5.89
CA LEU A 210 15.89 1.79 4.60
C LEU A 210 15.36 0.49 4.02
N GLY A 211 14.79 0.55 2.83
CA GLY A 211 14.22 -0.60 2.12
C GLY A 211 14.92 -0.87 0.79
N VAL A 212 14.99 -2.15 0.44
CA VAL A 212 15.38 -2.63 -0.90
C VAL A 212 14.42 -3.73 -1.28
N ALA A 213 13.85 -3.66 -2.51
CA ALA A 213 12.95 -4.69 -3.01
C ALA A 213 13.14 -4.93 -4.50
N TYR A 214 13.00 -6.17 -4.92
CA TYR A 214 12.81 -6.52 -6.32
C TYR A 214 11.32 -6.61 -6.61
N VAL A 215 10.85 -5.91 -7.65
CA VAL A 215 9.44 -5.85 -8.09
C VAL A 215 9.36 -6.29 -9.53
N ASN A 216 8.36 -7.04 -9.89
CA ASN A 216 8.14 -7.46 -11.27
C ASN A 216 6.67 -7.79 -11.54
N THR A 217 6.30 -7.88 -12.83
CA THR A 217 4.99 -8.32 -13.30
C THR A 217 5.15 -9.35 -14.43
N ASP A 218 4.07 -10.07 -14.73
CA ASP A 218 3.96 -10.91 -15.93
C ASP A 218 3.38 -10.16 -17.13
N ALA A 219 3.25 -8.82 -17.05
CA ALA A 219 2.77 -7.99 -18.15
C ALA A 219 3.43 -8.37 -19.49
N PRO A 220 2.69 -8.36 -20.61
CA PRO A 220 3.18 -8.88 -21.89
C PRO A 220 4.35 -8.06 -22.42
N LYS A 221 5.33 -8.74 -23.04
CA LYS A 221 6.52 -8.12 -23.64
C LYS A 221 6.30 -7.68 -25.09
N PHE A 222 5.07 -7.77 -25.60
CA PHE A 222 4.76 -7.49 -26.99
C PHE A 222 4.98 -6.02 -27.36
N GLY A 223 5.75 -5.78 -28.43
CA GLY A 223 5.93 -4.43 -28.99
C GLY A 223 6.62 -3.43 -28.08
N GLY A 224 7.35 -3.88 -27.05
CA GLY A 224 7.96 -2.96 -26.06
C GLY A 224 6.96 -2.40 -25.05
N TYR A 225 5.77 -2.99 -24.93
CA TYR A 225 4.74 -2.52 -23.98
C TYR A 225 5.24 -2.50 -22.54
N LYS A 226 5.87 -3.60 -22.10
CA LYS A 226 6.35 -3.75 -20.73
C LYS A 226 7.34 -2.63 -20.35
N GLU A 227 8.25 -2.33 -21.24
CA GLU A 227 9.23 -1.23 -21.09
C GLU A 227 8.54 0.14 -21.13
N THR A 228 7.57 0.32 -22.04
CA THR A 228 6.86 1.61 -22.20
C THR A 228 6.04 1.98 -20.97
N VAL A 229 5.47 1.00 -20.27
CA VAL A 229 4.66 1.24 -19.06
C VAL A 229 5.44 1.02 -17.76
N GLY A 230 6.77 0.87 -17.85
CA GLY A 230 7.61 0.64 -16.67
C GLY A 230 7.20 -0.60 -15.88
N ALA A 231 6.89 -1.70 -16.55
CA ALA A 231 6.47 -2.97 -15.95
C ALA A 231 7.59 -4.02 -15.86
N ASP A 232 8.79 -3.67 -16.33
CA ASP A 232 9.97 -4.53 -16.21
C ASP A 232 10.39 -4.72 -14.76
N GLY A 233 11.00 -5.87 -14.49
CA GLY A 233 11.56 -6.17 -13.18
C GLY A 233 12.62 -5.16 -12.77
N ALA A 234 12.44 -4.52 -11.62
CA ALA A 234 13.32 -3.49 -11.10
C ALA A 234 13.72 -3.72 -9.65
N VAL A 235 14.89 -3.23 -9.27
CA VAL A 235 15.30 -3.09 -7.87
C VAL A 235 14.94 -1.69 -7.41
N VAL A 236 14.07 -1.59 -6.43
CA VAL A 236 13.59 -0.33 -5.84
C VAL A 236 14.25 -0.12 -4.50
N PHE A 237 14.82 1.06 -4.29
CA PHE A 237 15.36 1.52 -3.02
C PHE A 237 14.38 2.52 -2.39
N SER A 238 14.27 2.48 -1.07
CA SER A 238 13.46 3.44 -0.32
C SER A 238 14.15 3.90 0.95
N LEU A 239 13.91 5.16 1.31
CA LEU A 239 14.28 5.73 2.61
C LEU A 239 13.07 6.49 3.15
N GLY A 240 12.50 5.99 4.24
CA GLY A 240 11.32 6.55 4.86
C GLY A 240 11.53 6.94 6.31
N ALA A 241 10.69 7.83 6.80
CA ALA A 241 10.49 8.15 8.20
C ALA A 241 9.02 7.99 8.55
N ALA A 242 8.74 7.40 9.73
CA ALA A 242 7.38 7.30 10.27
C ALA A 242 7.30 7.94 11.67
N PHE A 243 6.16 8.54 11.99
CA PHE A 243 5.88 9.25 13.25
C PHE A 243 4.40 9.15 13.61
#